data_5eaba420cbb9da71c11bd10e57cfb4ef
#
_entry.id   5eaba420cbb9da71c11bd10e57cfb4ef
#
_cell.length_a   1.000
_cell.length_b   1.000
_cell.length_c   1.000
_cell.angle_alpha   90.00
_cell.angle_beta   90.00
_cell.angle_gamma   90.00
#
_symmetry.space_group_name_H-M   'P 1'
#
loop_
_entity.id
_entity.type
_entity.pdbx_description
1 polymer ?
#
loop_
_entity_poly.entity_id
_entity_poly.type
_entity_poly.pdbx_seq_one_letter_code
_entity_poly.pdbx_strand_id
1 'polypeptide(L)'
;MQQSFINYDFENKTTLLTRTKFFLWEKIDDIKFEQIDEIEDILKSHSDLYYNKEEPIISDIEYDSLFKKLQKLEEKFNINIETTKKVWADISKSSFQKVAHSRPMISLDNTYNAQDLYDFDERVMKNLEDSSFNEIQYTMEFKFDWLGLELIYENWELIQAIT
;
A
#
# COMPACT_ATOMS: atom_id res chain seq x y z
N MET A 1 9.78 14.65 22.58
CA MET A 1 9.65 14.99 21.16
C MET A 1 8.16 15.25 20.90
N GLN A 2 7.78 16.51 20.66
CA GLN A 2 6.40 16.86 20.32
C GLN A 2 6.14 16.44 18.88
N GLN A 3 5.23 15.48 18.69
CA GLN A 3 4.62 15.24 17.38
C GLN A 3 3.80 16.49 17.04
N SER A 4 4.24 17.29 16.09
CA SER A 4 3.46 18.36 15.51
C SER A 4 2.34 17.71 14.68
N PHE A 5 1.14 17.66 15.23
CA PHE A 5 -0.05 17.36 14.45
C PHE A 5 -0.23 18.50 13.43
N ILE A 6 0.05 18.19 12.17
CA ILE A 6 -0.22 19.10 11.06
C ILE A 6 -1.73 19.24 10.95
N ASN A 7 -2.25 20.43 11.19
CA ASN A 7 -3.67 20.75 11.09
C ASN A 7 -3.99 20.92 9.59
N TYR A 8 -4.76 20.00 9.00
CA TYR A 8 -5.04 19.96 7.55
C TYR A 8 -6.15 20.92 7.16
N ASP A 9 -5.88 22.24 7.20
CA ASP A 9 -6.73 23.25 6.58
C ASP A 9 -6.52 23.30 5.06
N PHE A 10 -7.41 23.95 4.33
CA PHE A 10 -7.39 24.05 2.87
C PHE A 10 -6.03 24.52 2.31
N GLU A 11 -5.37 25.44 2.98
CA GLU A 11 -4.04 25.96 2.63
C GLU A 11 -2.96 24.87 2.74
N ASN A 12 -3.12 23.96 3.69
CA ASN A 12 -2.27 22.79 3.87
C ASN A 12 -2.47 21.73 2.79
N LYS A 13 -3.71 21.52 2.30
CA LYS A 13 -3.99 20.57 1.21
C LYS A 13 -3.36 21.02 -0.10
N THR A 14 -3.39 22.32 -0.42
CA THR A 14 -2.75 22.88 -1.62
C THR A 14 -1.23 22.72 -1.56
N THR A 15 -0.64 22.99 -0.42
CA THR A 15 0.79 22.81 -0.18
C THR A 15 1.19 21.33 -0.29
N LEU A 16 0.42 20.43 0.34
CA LEU A 16 0.63 18.98 0.26
C LEU A 16 0.58 18.50 -1.20
N LEU A 17 -0.42 18.91 -1.96
CA LEU A 17 -0.57 18.54 -3.36
C LEU A 17 0.60 19.03 -4.22
N THR A 18 1.09 20.24 -3.97
CA THR A 18 2.24 20.81 -4.68
C THR A 18 3.51 20.02 -4.41
N ARG A 19 3.78 19.68 -3.15
CA ARG A 19 4.93 18.84 -2.75
C ARG A 19 4.82 17.43 -3.34
N THR A 20 3.63 16.83 -3.32
CA THR A 20 3.36 15.53 -3.92
C THR A 20 3.70 15.53 -5.41
N LYS A 21 3.20 16.52 -6.14
CA LYS A 21 3.49 16.65 -7.58
C LYS A 21 4.97 16.84 -7.86
N PHE A 22 5.67 17.63 -7.06
CA PHE A 22 7.10 17.78 -7.19
C PHE A 22 7.81 16.42 -7.15
N PHE A 23 7.55 15.60 -6.12
CA PHE A 23 8.20 14.29 -5.99
C PHE A 23 7.71 13.25 -6.99
N LEU A 24 6.47 13.35 -7.49
CA LEU A 24 6.01 12.47 -8.57
C LEU A 24 6.81 12.70 -9.88
N TRP A 25 7.16 13.93 -10.18
CA TRP A 25 7.88 14.29 -11.42
C TRP A 25 9.41 14.19 -11.28
N GLU A 26 9.94 14.35 -10.08
CA GLU A 26 11.38 14.29 -9.83
C GLU A 26 11.94 12.90 -10.14
N LYS A 27 13.12 12.84 -10.76
CA LYS A 27 13.79 11.55 -11.00
C LYS A 27 14.38 11.02 -9.71
N ILE A 28 14.38 9.69 -9.54
CA ILE A 28 14.91 9.02 -8.34
C ILE A 28 16.38 9.39 -8.09
N ASP A 29 17.15 9.59 -9.18
CA ASP A 29 18.57 9.92 -9.06
C ASP A 29 18.83 11.32 -8.54
N ASP A 30 17.89 12.23 -8.76
CA ASP A 30 17.97 13.64 -8.34
C ASP A 30 17.48 13.85 -6.90
N ILE A 31 16.75 12.87 -6.33
CA ILE A 31 16.29 12.93 -4.94
C ILE A 31 17.45 12.64 -3.99
N LYS A 32 17.64 13.57 -3.04
CA LYS A 32 18.66 13.49 -2.01
C LYS A 32 18.16 12.74 -0.78
N PHE A 33 19.10 12.22 0.01
CA PHE A 33 18.80 11.50 1.25
C PHE A 33 17.95 12.32 2.23
N GLU A 34 18.24 13.61 2.38
CA GLU A 34 17.54 14.52 3.29
C GLU A 34 16.08 14.78 2.90
N GLN A 35 15.67 14.40 1.68
CA GLN A 35 14.31 14.57 1.18
C GLN A 35 13.42 13.31 1.42
N ILE A 36 13.99 12.23 1.91
CA ILE A 36 13.27 10.97 2.14
C ILE A 36 12.19 11.15 3.21
N ASP A 37 12.52 11.79 4.33
CA ASP A 37 11.58 12.06 5.41
C ASP A 37 10.39 12.88 4.91
N GLU A 38 10.62 13.80 3.97
CA GLU A 38 9.55 14.59 3.37
C GLU A 38 8.60 13.74 2.52
N ILE A 39 9.11 12.80 1.74
CA ILE A 39 8.29 11.88 0.95
C ILE A 39 7.48 10.96 1.88
N GLU A 40 8.09 10.49 2.95
CA GLU A 40 7.43 9.68 3.97
C GLU A 40 6.28 10.44 4.63
N ASP A 41 6.48 11.70 5.01
CA ASP A 41 5.45 12.56 5.60
C ASP A 41 4.31 12.86 4.62
N ILE A 42 4.61 13.04 3.33
CA ILE A 42 3.60 13.20 2.29
C ILE A 42 2.72 11.94 2.18
N LEU A 43 3.32 10.76 2.15
CA LEU A 43 2.58 9.50 2.08
C LEU A 43 1.71 9.27 3.32
N LYS A 44 2.23 9.54 4.52
CA LYS A 44 1.46 9.48 5.78
C LYS A 44 0.26 10.44 5.75
N SER A 45 0.48 11.64 5.21
CA SER A 45 -0.57 12.67 5.10
C SER A 45 -1.69 12.24 4.15
N HIS A 46 -1.35 11.68 2.98
CA HIS A 46 -2.35 11.15 2.05
C HIS A 46 -3.07 9.94 2.61
N SER A 47 -2.38 9.07 3.32
CA SER A 47 -2.97 7.92 4.01
C SER A 47 -3.99 8.38 5.08
N ASP A 48 -3.69 9.42 5.86
CA ASP A 48 -4.63 9.99 6.83
C ASP A 48 -5.86 10.62 6.16
N LEU A 49 -5.65 11.35 5.06
CA LEU A 49 -6.75 11.91 4.27
C LEU A 49 -7.66 10.82 3.70
N TYR A 50 -7.11 9.72 3.24
CA TYR A 50 -7.85 8.60 2.65
C TYR A 50 -8.64 7.82 3.72
N TYR A 51 -7.94 7.32 4.77
CA TYR A 51 -8.54 6.38 5.72
C TYR A 51 -9.29 7.04 6.89
N ASN A 52 -8.86 8.21 7.34
CA ASN A 52 -9.44 8.84 8.53
C ASN A 52 -10.37 10.00 8.21
N LYS A 53 -10.19 10.65 7.05
CA LYS A 53 -10.99 11.83 6.67
C LYS A 53 -11.92 11.58 5.50
N GLU A 54 -11.74 10.48 4.76
CA GLU A 54 -12.50 10.16 3.55
C GLU A 54 -12.44 11.27 2.49
N GLU A 55 -11.31 12.00 2.44
CA GLU A 55 -11.09 13.14 1.56
C GLU A 55 -9.79 13.01 0.76
N PRO A 56 -9.62 11.97 -0.09
CA PRO A 56 -8.43 11.83 -0.90
C PRO A 56 -8.27 13.00 -1.88
N ILE A 57 -7.05 13.53 -2.00
CA ILE A 57 -6.72 14.64 -2.91
C ILE A 57 -5.81 14.23 -4.05
N ILE A 58 -5.37 12.98 -4.09
CA ILE A 58 -4.66 12.33 -5.19
C ILE A 58 -5.33 11.02 -5.55
N SER A 59 -5.06 10.51 -6.75
CA SER A 59 -5.51 9.19 -7.17
C SER A 59 -4.66 8.08 -6.54
N ASP A 60 -5.20 6.86 -6.49
CA ASP A 60 -4.48 5.67 -6.01
C ASP A 60 -3.21 5.42 -6.84
N ILE A 61 -3.27 5.68 -8.16
CA ILE A 61 -2.11 5.57 -9.06
C ILE A 61 -0.98 6.53 -8.66
N GLU A 62 -1.31 7.76 -8.29
CA GLU A 62 -0.32 8.75 -7.84
C GLU A 62 0.27 8.35 -6.48
N TYR A 63 -0.57 7.88 -5.56
CA TYR A 63 -0.12 7.37 -4.27
C TYR A 63 0.84 6.19 -4.44
N ASP A 64 0.44 5.16 -5.20
CA ASP A 64 1.25 3.97 -5.49
C ASP A 64 2.58 4.32 -6.18
N SER A 65 2.55 5.29 -7.10
CA SER A 65 3.76 5.76 -7.79
C SER A 65 4.75 6.40 -6.82
N LEU A 66 4.25 7.21 -5.88
CA LEU A 66 5.09 7.84 -4.86
C LEU A 66 5.60 6.80 -3.85
N PHE A 67 4.77 5.85 -3.46
CA PHE A 67 5.13 4.75 -2.55
C PHE A 67 6.23 3.86 -3.15
N LYS A 68 6.10 3.45 -4.42
CA LYS A 68 7.15 2.71 -5.14
C LYS A 68 8.45 3.50 -5.27
N LYS A 69 8.33 4.82 -5.43
CA LYS A 69 9.51 5.69 -5.47
C LYS A 69 10.23 5.67 -4.13
N LEU A 70 9.50 5.73 -3.00
CA LEU A 70 10.08 5.62 -1.66
C LEU A 70 10.77 4.27 -1.44
N GLN A 71 10.17 3.16 -1.88
CA GLN A 71 10.79 1.83 -1.81
C GLN A 71 12.12 1.77 -2.58
N LYS A 72 12.17 2.33 -3.79
CA LYS A 72 13.42 2.39 -4.57
C LYS A 72 14.49 3.28 -3.93
N LEU A 73 14.09 4.34 -3.22
CA LEU A 73 15.02 5.17 -2.46
C LEU A 73 15.54 4.43 -1.22
N GLU A 74 14.69 3.63 -0.56
CA GLU A 74 15.08 2.74 0.54
C GLU A 74 16.18 1.77 0.09
N GLU A 75 16.02 1.13 -1.06
CA GLU A 75 17.02 0.27 -1.67
C GLU A 75 18.31 1.05 -2.05
N LYS A 76 18.15 2.19 -2.73
CA LYS A 76 19.28 3.03 -3.20
C LYS A 76 20.19 3.49 -2.06
N PHE A 77 19.58 3.90 -0.94
CA PHE A 77 20.32 4.42 0.22
C PHE A 77 20.61 3.36 1.28
N ASN A 78 20.17 2.11 1.07
CA ASN A 78 20.31 0.99 2.00
C ASN A 78 19.84 1.34 3.41
N ILE A 79 18.64 1.93 3.49
CA ILE A 79 17.97 2.32 4.73
C ILE A 79 16.70 1.48 4.91
N ASN A 80 16.10 1.60 6.09
CA ASN A 80 14.90 0.87 6.45
C ASN A 80 13.83 1.87 6.87
N ILE A 81 12.78 2.00 6.06
CA ILE A 81 11.70 2.95 6.27
C ILE A 81 10.49 2.22 6.83
N GLU A 82 9.94 2.73 7.94
CA GLU A 82 8.81 2.07 8.60
C GLU A 82 7.52 2.13 7.78
N THR A 83 7.31 3.24 7.06
CA THR A 83 6.14 3.46 6.20
C THR A 83 6.04 2.46 5.04
N THR A 84 7.17 2.01 4.48
CA THR A 84 7.17 1.01 3.41
C THR A 84 6.79 -0.39 3.88
N LYS A 85 6.83 -0.65 5.19
CA LYS A 85 6.45 -1.92 5.82
C LYS A 85 5.02 -1.95 6.30
N LYS A 86 4.42 -0.78 6.57
CA LYS A 86 3.04 -0.66 6.99
C LYS A 86 2.14 -0.48 5.77
N VAL A 87 1.30 -1.46 5.49
CA VAL A 87 0.34 -1.43 4.37
C VAL A 87 -0.85 -0.51 4.67
N TRP A 88 -1.07 -0.10 5.95
CA TRP A 88 -2.29 0.60 6.38
C TRP A 88 -1.98 1.71 7.39
N ALA A 89 -2.72 2.82 7.29
CA ALA A 89 -2.73 3.86 8.31
C ALA A 89 -3.31 3.31 9.63
N ASP A 90 -2.79 3.77 10.77
CA ASP A 90 -3.43 3.52 12.05
C ASP A 90 -4.81 4.20 12.07
N ILE A 91 -5.88 3.42 11.98
CA ILE A 91 -7.25 3.92 12.06
C ILE A 91 -7.48 4.39 13.50
N SER A 92 -7.46 5.70 13.70
CA SER A 92 -7.51 6.31 15.04
C SER A 92 -8.92 6.31 15.68
N LYS A 93 -9.97 5.97 14.92
CA LYS A 93 -11.38 6.06 15.33
C LYS A 93 -12.16 4.78 15.12
N SER A 94 -11.66 3.64 15.56
CA SER A 94 -12.49 2.44 15.62
C SER A 94 -13.20 2.38 16.98
N SER A 95 -14.54 2.32 16.99
CA SER A 95 -15.34 1.98 18.17
C SER A 95 -15.29 0.49 18.49
N PHE A 96 -14.66 -0.31 17.63
CA PHE A 96 -14.53 -1.76 17.80
C PHE A 96 -13.21 -2.12 18.47
N GLN A 97 -13.24 -3.22 19.21
CA GLN A 97 -12.04 -3.77 19.85
C GLN A 97 -11.07 -4.27 18.77
N LYS A 98 -9.79 -3.87 18.87
CA LYS A 98 -8.75 -4.41 18.00
C LYS A 98 -8.47 -5.87 18.36
N VAL A 99 -8.60 -6.75 17.38
CA VAL A 99 -8.34 -8.19 17.50
C VAL A 99 -7.34 -8.59 16.41
N ALA A 100 -6.41 -9.47 16.76
CA ALA A 100 -5.47 -10.00 15.78
C ALA A 100 -6.16 -11.05 14.90
N HIS A 101 -5.88 -11.00 13.58
CA HIS A 101 -6.29 -12.06 12.67
C HIS A 101 -5.63 -13.39 13.03
N SER A 102 -6.37 -14.49 12.88
CA SER A 102 -5.84 -15.86 13.08
C SER A 102 -4.77 -16.20 12.04
N ARG A 103 -4.87 -15.62 10.85
CA ARG A 103 -3.90 -15.71 9.76
C ARG A 103 -3.67 -14.32 9.17
N PRO A 104 -2.44 -14.01 8.70
CA PRO A 104 -2.18 -12.74 8.03
C PRO A 104 -3.11 -12.57 6.82
N MET A 105 -3.75 -11.41 6.70
CA MET A 105 -4.48 -11.01 5.50
C MET A 105 -3.46 -10.71 4.41
N ILE A 106 -3.45 -11.54 3.37
CA ILE A 106 -2.51 -11.43 2.25
C ILE A 106 -3.17 -10.60 1.15
N SER A 107 -2.45 -9.58 0.65
CA SER A 107 -2.83 -8.83 -0.52
C SER A 107 -2.33 -9.49 -1.80
N LEU A 108 -2.96 -9.18 -2.93
CA LEU A 108 -2.49 -9.56 -4.25
C LEU A 108 -1.52 -8.50 -4.78
N ASP A 109 -0.49 -8.96 -5.49
CA ASP A 109 0.41 -8.07 -6.21
C ASP A 109 -0.31 -7.34 -7.34
N ASN A 110 0.19 -6.16 -7.68
CA ASN A 110 -0.30 -5.36 -8.79
C ASN A 110 0.58 -5.55 -10.03
N THR A 111 -0.05 -5.61 -11.20
CA THR A 111 0.62 -5.55 -12.51
C THR A 111 0.21 -4.28 -13.23
N TYR A 112 1.17 -3.59 -13.86
CA TYR A 112 0.94 -2.28 -14.48
C TYR A 112 1.23 -2.28 -15.98
N ASN A 113 1.87 -3.33 -16.48
CA ASN A 113 2.27 -3.47 -17.87
C ASN A 113 2.36 -4.95 -18.28
N ALA A 114 2.53 -5.19 -19.57
CA ALA A 114 2.62 -6.56 -20.11
C ALA A 114 3.83 -7.35 -19.57
N GLN A 115 4.95 -6.67 -19.27
CA GLN A 115 6.14 -7.33 -18.73
C GLN A 115 5.87 -7.94 -17.35
N ASP A 116 5.15 -7.21 -16.47
CA ASP A 116 4.78 -7.73 -15.16
C ASP A 116 3.95 -9.02 -15.25
N LEU A 117 3.13 -9.18 -16.31
CA LEU A 117 2.36 -10.41 -16.55
C LEU A 117 3.27 -11.56 -17.02
N TYR A 118 4.25 -11.28 -17.88
CA TYR A 118 5.24 -12.29 -18.28
C TYR A 118 6.09 -12.74 -17.08
N ASP A 119 6.52 -11.81 -16.26
CA ASP A 119 7.27 -12.12 -15.04
C ASP A 119 6.43 -12.93 -14.03
N PHE A 120 5.11 -12.69 -13.98
CA PHE A 120 4.19 -13.51 -13.19
C PHE A 120 4.12 -14.93 -13.74
N ASP A 121 3.92 -15.11 -15.05
CA ASP A 121 3.88 -16.42 -15.71
C ASP A 121 5.17 -17.21 -15.46
N GLU A 122 6.34 -16.59 -15.61
CA GLU A 122 7.64 -17.20 -15.31
C GLU A 122 7.74 -17.66 -13.84
N ARG A 123 7.27 -16.84 -12.88
CA ARG A 123 7.26 -17.23 -11.46
C ARG A 123 6.35 -18.42 -11.20
N VAL A 124 5.17 -18.46 -11.83
CA VAL A 124 4.24 -19.59 -11.70
C VAL A 124 4.87 -20.85 -12.26
N MET A 125 5.45 -20.80 -13.47
CA MET A 125 6.14 -21.93 -14.10
C MET A 125 7.29 -22.46 -13.23
N LYS A 126 8.10 -21.55 -12.67
CA LYS A 126 9.22 -21.92 -11.80
C LYS A 126 8.78 -22.57 -10.49
N ASN A 127 7.64 -22.19 -9.95
CA ASN A 127 7.11 -22.77 -8.72
C ASN A 127 6.40 -24.12 -8.92
N LEU A 128 6.11 -24.50 -10.19
CA LEU A 128 5.53 -25.78 -10.57
C LEU A 128 6.64 -26.82 -10.88
N GLU A 129 7.61 -26.95 -10.01
CA GLU A 129 8.90 -27.68 -10.20
C GLU A 129 8.79 -29.12 -10.71
N ASP A 130 7.62 -29.74 -10.71
CA ASP A 130 7.46 -31.17 -11.04
C ASP A 130 6.37 -31.39 -12.11
N SER A 131 6.05 -30.38 -12.87
CA SER A 131 4.92 -30.47 -13.77
C SER A 131 5.35 -30.87 -15.18
N SER A 132 4.84 -32.02 -15.60
CA SER A 132 4.74 -32.42 -17.01
C SER A 132 3.81 -31.50 -17.85
N PHE A 133 3.49 -30.31 -17.31
CA PHE A 133 2.64 -29.33 -17.99
C PHE A 133 3.48 -28.50 -18.95
N ASN A 134 3.14 -28.56 -20.23
CA ASN A 134 3.75 -27.73 -21.26
C ASN A 134 3.03 -26.37 -21.41
N GLU A 135 1.87 -26.21 -20.77
CA GLU A 135 1.01 -25.02 -20.90
C GLU A 135 0.19 -24.83 -19.63
N ILE A 136 0.11 -23.58 -19.15
CA ILE A 136 -0.73 -23.18 -18.01
C ILE A 136 -1.95 -22.46 -18.57
N GLN A 137 -3.12 -22.83 -18.06
CA GLN A 137 -4.38 -22.12 -18.32
C GLN A 137 -4.67 -21.17 -17.18
N TYR A 138 -4.99 -19.93 -17.50
CA TYR A 138 -5.34 -18.88 -16.55
C TYR A 138 -6.82 -18.54 -16.63
N THR A 139 -7.43 -18.29 -15.48
CA THR A 139 -8.75 -17.68 -15.39
C THR A 139 -8.56 -16.20 -15.07
N MET A 140 -9.25 -15.34 -15.80
CA MET A 140 -9.27 -13.91 -15.55
C MET A 140 -10.60 -13.51 -14.94
N GLU A 141 -10.57 -12.88 -13.79
CA GLU A 141 -11.74 -12.46 -13.04
C GLU A 141 -11.61 -11.00 -12.59
N PHE A 142 -12.74 -10.33 -12.33
CA PHE A 142 -12.71 -9.01 -11.73
C PHE A 142 -12.27 -9.11 -10.27
N LYS A 143 -11.27 -8.31 -9.87
CA LYS A 143 -10.95 -8.10 -8.47
C LYS A 143 -11.86 -6.98 -7.95
N PHE A 144 -12.88 -7.35 -7.19
CA PHE A 144 -13.74 -6.36 -6.54
C PHE A 144 -13.00 -5.71 -5.38
N ASP A 145 -13.10 -4.38 -5.31
CA ASP A 145 -12.55 -3.62 -4.19
C ASP A 145 -13.61 -3.54 -3.08
N TRP A 146 -13.32 -4.19 -1.96
CA TRP A 146 -14.21 -4.23 -0.79
C TRP A 146 -13.43 -4.62 0.46
N LEU A 147 -14.11 -4.57 1.58
CA LEU A 147 -13.60 -4.94 2.89
C LEU A 147 -13.27 -6.45 2.96
N GLY A 148 -12.03 -6.78 3.35
CA GLY A 148 -11.66 -8.15 3.74
C GLY A 148 -12.28 -8.49 5.09
N LEU A 149 -12.92 -9.66 5.20
CA LEU A 149 -13.59 -10.10 6.42
C LEU A 149 -13.18 -11.53 6.74
N GLU A 150 -12.59 -11.72 7.93
CA GLU A 150 -12.35 -13.05 8.50
C GLU A 150 -13.53 -13.44 9.37
N LEU A 151 -14.15 -14.58 9.08
CA LEU A 151 -15.25 -15.15 9.88
C LEU A 151 -14.76 -16.39 10.62
N ILE A 152 -14.87 -16.38 11.93
CA ILE A 152 -14.47 -17.49 12.80
C ILE A 152 -15.71 -18.22 13.27
N TYR A 153 -15.78 -19.52 12.98
CA TYR A 153 -16.85 -20.42 13.39
C TYR A 153 -16.31 -21.48 14.35
N GLU A 154 -17.03 -21.72 15.43
CA GLU A 154 -16.82 -22.86 16.33
C GLU A 154 -18.12 -23.66 16.43
N ASN A 155 -18.04 -24.98 16.24
CA ASN A 155 -19.23 -25.87 16.28
C ASN A 155 -20.42 -25.38 15.41
N TRP A 156 -20.11 -24.79 14.24
CA TRP A 156 -21.08 -24.22 13.30
C TRP A 156 -21.74 -22.90 13.75
N GLU A 157 -21.33 -22.34 14.86
CA GLU A 157 -21.76 -21.03 15.33
C GLU A 157 -20.74 -19.96 14.97
N LEU A 158 -21.21 -18.82 14.45
CA LEU A 158 -20.33 -17.67 14.18
C LEU A 158 -19.92 -17.03 15.51
N ILE A 159 -18.65 -17.12 15.84
CA ILE A 159 -18.07 -16.58 17.09
C ILE A 159 -17.55 -15.17 16.89
N GLN A 160 -16.90 -14.90 15.75
CA GLN A 160 -16.24 -13.63 15.53
C GLN A 160 -16.19 -13.26 14.05
N ALA A 161 -16.26 -11.94 13.78
CA ALA A 161 -15.97 -11.34 12.49
C ALA A 161 -14.88 -10.28 12.68
N ILE A 162 -13.81 -10.36 11.90
CA ILE A 162 -12.62 -9.49 12.03
C ILE A 162 -12.37 -8.84 10.67
N THR A 163 -12.12 -7.50 10.66
CA THR A 163 -11.80 -6.72 9.46
C THR A 163 -10.39 -6.22 9.50
#